data_ef3d8485df77b40a69016f39ce31ed9e
#
_entry.id   ef3d8485df77b40a69016f39ce31ed9e
#
_cell.length_a   1.000
_cell.length_b   1.000
_cell.length_c   1.000
_cell.angle_alpha   90.00
_cell.angle_beta   90.00
_cell.angle_gamma   90.00
#
_symmetry.space_group_name_H-M   'P 1'
#
loop_
_entity.id
_entity.type
_entity.pdbx_description
1 polymer ?
#
loop_
_entity_poly.entity_id
_entity_poly.type
_entity_poly.pdbx_seq_one_letter_code
_entity_poly.pdbx_strand_id
1 'polypeptide(L)'
;KPGEWAFAPGEGTDFGIACGAGDNAAAGLGLGADLGDVVVSLGTSGTVFAVTETRVEDPSGTVAGFASASGNFLPLVCTLNAARVMDSFASLLSVSHEQLADLALAADAGAGGAVVIPYFEGERTPNLPDAKGAVLGLTLQNNTRENLARAAIEGMLCGLADGFAVLKSHGVAAKRVLLIGGAAANPAVQVSAAQVFGVDVEIPALGEYVADGAARQACYALTGSAPAWPVEMQASVSADPHPEILQQYHAAQSSIYQS
;
A
#
# COMPACT_ATOMS: atom_id res chain seq x y z
N LYS A 1 20.92 5.57 -15.60
CA LYS A 1 21.10 4.73 -14.39
C LYS A 1 21.12 5.61 -13.15
N PRO A 2 20.91 5.07 -11.94
CA PRO A 2 21.07 5.82 -10.70
C PRO A 2 22.45 6.50 -10.63
N GLY A 3 22.47 7.77 -10.19
CA GLY A 3 23.72 8.54 -10.10
C GLY A 3 24.30 9.05 -11.43
N GLU A 4 23.64 8.79 -12.56
CA GLU A 4 24.04 9.34 -13.85
C GLU A 4 23.35 10.68 -14.13
N TRP A 5 24.01 11.52 -14.91
CA TRP A 5 23.42 12.72 -15.47
C TRP A 5 22.60 12.39 -16.72
N ALA A 6 21.37 12.87 -16.79
CA ALA A 6 20.64 12.95 -18.06
C ALA A 6 21.17 14.10 -18.91
N PHE A 7 21.58 15.20 -18.24
CA PHE A 7 22.26 16.33 -18.83
C PHE A 7 23.29 16.84 -17.79
N ALA A 8 24.57 16.66 -18.08
CA ALA A 8 25.64 17.09 -17.17
C ALA A 8 25.82 18.62 -17.22
N PRO A 9 26.20 19.27 -16.10
CA PRO A 9 26.65 20.64 -16.11
C PRO A 9 27.82 20.77 -17.09
N GLY A 10 27.81 21.78 -17.96
CA GLY A 10 28.78 21.97 -18.99
C GLY A 10 29.10 23.44 -19.25
N GLU A 11 29.98 23.71 -20.24
CA GLU A 11 30.29 25.09 -20.62
C GLU A 11 29.03 25.85 -21.01
N GLY A 12 28.70 26.89 -20.24
CA GLY A 12 27.54 27.76 -20.44
C GLY A 12 26.26 27.40 -19.67
N THR A 13 26.32 26.36 -18.82
CA THR A 13 25.19 26.03 -17.92
C THR A 13 25.68 25.87 -16.47
N ASP A 14 24.97 26.53 -15.53
CA ASP A 14 25.25 26.43 -14.09
C ASP A 14 24.41 25.32 -13.42
N PHE A 15 23.72 24.49 -14.20
CA PHE A 15 22.87 23.42 -13.68
C PHE A 15 23.05 22.14 -14.47
N GLY A 16 22.76 21.02 -13.82
CA GLY A 16 22.66 19.69 -14.42
C GLY A 16 21.28 19.07 -14.16
N ILE A 17 20.93 18.09 -14.95
CA ILE A 17 19.70 17.29 -14.79
C ILE A 17 20.11 15.85 -14.53
N ALA A 18 19.83 15.33 -13.34
CA ALA A 18 20.03 13.93 -13.03
C ALA A 18 18.99 13.04 -13.74
N CYS A 19 19.28 11.74 -13.83
CA CYS A 19 18.28 10.78 -14.28
C CYS A 19 17.04 10.84 -13.41
N GLY A 20 15.86 10.95 -14.04
CA GLY A 20 14.57 10.87 -13.38
C GLY A 20 14.17 9.44 -13.02
N ALA A 21 13.10 9.30 -12.27
CA ALA A 21 12.45 8.04 -11.94
C ALA A 21 10.93 8.19 -12.03
N GLY A 22 10.20 7.09 -12.24
CA GLY A 22 8.75 7.07 -12.05
C GLY A 22 8.39 7.32 -10.58
N ASP A 23 7.18 7.76 -10.31
CA ASP A 23 6.70 8.17 -8.98
C ASP A 23 6.91 7.10 -7.90
N ASN A 24 6.49 5.86 -8.14
CA ASN A 24 6.68 4.76 -7.18
C ASN A 24 8.16 4.42 -6.96
N ALA A 25 8.98 4.48 -8.02
CA ALA A 25 10.41 4.25 -7.89
C ALA A 25 11.11 5.38 -7.12
N ALA A 26 10.70 6.63 -7.37
CA ALA A 26 11.16 7.79 -6.61
C ALA A 26 10.69 7.72 -5.16
N ALA A 27 9.42 7.37 -4.90
CA ALA A 27 8.91 7.19 -3.54
C ALA A 27 9.69 6.11 -2.79
N GLY A 28 9.95 4.95 -3.42
CA GLY A 28 10.77 3.89 -2.82
C GLY A 28 12.17 4.37 -2.45
N LEU A 29 12.81 5.16 -3.32
CA LEU A 29 14.12 5.76 -3.03
C LEU A 29 14.04 6.80 -1.92
N GLY A 30 13.02 7.67 -1.93
CA GLY A 30 12.79 8.68 -0.89
C GLY A 30 12.56 8.07 0.48
N LEU A 31 11.83 6.97 0.54
CA LEU A 31 11.62 6.17 1.74
C LEU A 31 12.87 5.40 2.20
N GLY A 32 13.91 5.33 1.38
CA GLY A 32 15.04 4.46 1.66
C GLY A 32 14.64 2.98 1.68
N ALA A 33 13.63 2.60 0.90
CA ALA A 33 13.19 1.21 0.80
C ALA A 33 14.30 0.33 0.21
N ASP A 34 14.58 -0.79 0.87
CA ASP A 34 15.64 -1.73 0.53
C ASP A 34 15.05 -3.13 0.28
N LEU A 35 15.93 -4.07 -0.05
CA LEU A 35 15.57 -5.46 -0.30
C LEU A 35 14.81 -6.09 0.88
N GLY A 36 13.61 -6.56 0.58
CA GLY A 36 12.70 -7.12 1.57
C GLY A 36 11.73 -6.11 2.19
N ASP A 37 11.82 -4.83 1.83
CA ASP A 37 10.78 -3.86 2.16
C ASP A 37 9.65 -3.93 1.13
N VAL A 38 8.41 -3.96 1.63
CA VAL A 38 7.21 -3.83 0.81
C VAL A 38 6.54 -2.51 1.15
N VAL A 39 6.33 -1.68 0.16
CA VAL A 39 5.62 -0.41 0.32
C VAL A 39 4.17 -0.60 -0.04
N VAL A 40 3.28 -0.25 0.89
CA VAL A 40 1.84 -0.21 0.68
C VAL A 40 1.40 1.26 0.74
N SER A 41 0.95 1.78 -0.40
CA SER A 41 0.52 3.17 -0.52
C SER A 41 -0.99 3.26 -0.53
N LEU A 42 -1.55 4.00 0.42
CA LEU A 42 -2.99 4.21 0.65
C LEU A 42 -3.38 5.62 0.19
N GLY A 43 -3.42 5.81 -1.14
CA GLY A 43 -4.01 6.99 -1.77
C GLY A 43 -5.49 6.77 -2.12
N THR A 44 -6.01 7.52 -3.09
CA THR A 44 -7.36 7.30 -3.66
C THR A 44 -7.49 5.86 -4.18
N SER A 45 -6.51 5.40 -4.92
CA SER A 45 -6.23 4.00 -5.26
C SER A 45 -5.05 3.50 -4.43
N GLY A 46 -4.85 2.17 -4.41
CA GLY A 46 -3.76 1.55 -3.67
C GLY A 46 -2.66 1.00 -4.57
N THR A 47 -1.43 1.02 -4.08
CA THR A 47 -0.33 0.28 -4.72
C THR A 47 0.43 -0.53 -3.69
N VAL A 48 0.88 -1.70 -4.11
CA VAL A 48 1.81 -2.54 -3.36
C VAL A 48 3.01 -2.79 -4.23
N PHE A 49 4.19 -2.40 -3.78
CA PHE A 49 5.43 -2.64 -4.52
C PHE A 49 6.58 -3.02 -3.58
N ALA A 50 7.59 -3.64 -4.13
CA ALA A 50 8.77 -4.05 -3.39
C ALA A 50 10.05 -3.76 -4.18
N VAL A 51 11.18 -3.65 -3.47
CA VAL A 51 12.50 -3.60 -4.10
C VAL A 51 13.06 -5.03 -4.16
N THR A 52 13.43 -5.49 -5.36
CA THR A 52 13.94 -6.85 -5.60
C THR A 52 15.19 -6.87 -6.46
N GLU A 53 16.09 -7.83 -6.21
CA GLU A 53 17.29 -8.03 -7.06
C GLU A 53 16.95 -8.70 -8.38
N THR A 54 15.89 -9.50 -8.41
CA THR A 54 15.48 -10.25 -9.59
C THR A 54 14.25 -9.63 -10.25
N ARG A 55 14.26 -9.64 -11.58
CA ARG A 55 13.11 -9.21 -12.35
C ARG A 55 11.94 -10.17 -12.13
N VAL A 56 10.77 -9.61 -11.88
CA VAL A 56 9.52 -10.36 -11.88
C VAL A 56 8.93 -10.32 -13.30
N GLU A 57 8.59 -11.49 -13.82
CA GLU A 57 7.87 -11.66 -15.09
C GLU A 57 6.54 -12.32 -14.79
N ASP A 58 5.46 -11.57 -15.04
CA ASP A 58 4.09 -12.06 -14.84
C ASP A 58 3.30 -12.02 -16.16
N PRO A 59 3.12 -13.17 -16.82
CA PRO A 59 2.35 -13.24 -18.05
C PRO A 59 0.87 -12.88 -17.90
N SER A 60 0.32 -12.93 -16.67
CA SER A 60 -1.07 -12.53 -16.40
C SER A 60 -1.27 -11.02 -16.48
N GLY A 61 -0.18 -10.25 -16.35
CA GLY A 61 -0.20 -8.79 -16.33
C GLY A 61 -0.72 -8.18 -15.01
N THR A 62 -0.89 -8.98 -13.97
CA THR A 62 -1.28 -8.51 -12.63
C THR A 62 -0.14 -7.73 -11.97
N VAL A 63 1.10 -8.24 -12.11
CA VAL A 63 2.30 -7.54 -11.63
C VAL A 63 2.93 -6.73 -12.75
N ALA A 64 3.03 -5.42 -12.55
CA ALA A 64 3.80 -4.56 -13.43
C ALA A 64 5.28 -4.59 -13.03
N GLY A 65 6.17 -4.89 -13.99
CA GLY A 65 7.62 -4.94 -13.77
C GLY A 65 8.27 -3.59 -14.05
N PHE A 66 8.62 -2.83 -13.02
CA PHE A 66 9.34 -1.57 -13.13
C PHE A 66 10.81 -1.71 -12.73
N ALA A 67 11.62 -0.72 -13.10
CA ALA A 67 12.94 -0.52 -12.55
C ALA A 67 12.83 0.31 -11.27
N SER A 68 13.55 -0.08 -10.23
CA SER A 68 13.75 0.73 -9.04
C SER A 68 14.72 1.88 -9.34
N ALA A 69 14.57 2.99 -8.63
CA ALA A 69 15.50 4.11 -8.70
C ALA A 69 16.85 3.82 -7.99
N SER A 70 17.00 2.70 -7.32
CA SER A 70 18.24 2.21 -6.69
C SER A 70 19.10 1.33 -7.63
N GLY A 71 18.61 1.01 -8.83
CA GLY A 71 19.29 0.11 -9.78
C GLY A 71 18.81 -1.34 -9.74
N ASN A 72 17.90 -1.66 -8.86
CA ASN A 72 17.20 -2.94 -8.72
C ASN A 72 15.88 -2.94 -9.52
N PHE A 73 15.01 -3.93 -9.27
CA PHE A 73 13.67 -4.02 -9.84
C PHE A 73 12.61 -3.59 -8.84
N LEU A 74 11.44 -3.23 -9.37
CA LEU A 74 10.31 -2.76 -8.58
C LEU A 74 9.01 -3.39 -9.12
N PRO A 75 8.75 -4.68 -8.80
CA PRO A 75 7.44 -5.27 -9.09
C PRO A 75 6.35 -4.53 -8.32
N LEU A 76 5.23 -4.26 -8.99
CA LEU A 76 4.15 -3.43 -8.47
C LEU A 76 2.80 -4.00 -8.84
N VAL A 77 1.87 -3.97 -7.89
CA VAL A 77 0.45 -4.29 -8.07
C VAL A 77 -0.38 -3.08 -7.68
N CYS A 78 -1.43 -2.80 -8.46
CA CYS A 78 -2.36 -1.70 -8.20
C CYS A 78 -3.75 -2.22 -7.85
N THR A 79 -4.43 -1.50 -6.94
CA THR A 79 -5.86 -1.64 -6.68
C THR A 79 -6.59 -0.33 -7.00
N LEU A 80 -7.88 -0.38 -7.32
CA LEU A 80 -8.67 0.82 -7.57
C LEU A 80 -9.26 1.42 -6.29
N ASN A 81 -9.52 0.57 -5.29
CA ASN A 81 -10.24 0.93 -4.08
C ASN A 81 -9.30 0.93 -2.87
N ALA A 82 -8.92 2.13 -2.39
CA ALA A 82 -8.14 2.28 -1.17
C ALA A 82 -8.80 3.33 -0.25
N ALA A 83 -8.22 4.50 0.00
CA ALA A 83 -8.73 5.47 0.97
C ALA A 83 -10.20 5.87 0.74
N ARG A 84 -10.66 5.86 -0.53
CA ARG A 84 -12.08 6.15 -0.88
C ARG A 84 -13.09 5.20 -0.21
N VAL A 85 -12.68 4.00 0.16
CA VAL A 85 -13.52 3.07 0.94
C VAL A 85 -13.83 3.69 2.30
N MET A 86 -12.84 4.28 2.93
CA MET A 86 -13.00 4.97 4.22
C MET A 86 -13.89 6.20 4.07
N ASP A 87 -13.71 7.01 3.00
CA ASP A 87 -14.56 8.17 2.69
C ASP A 87 -16.03 7.75 2.58
N SER A 88 -16.28 6.66 1.84
CA SER A 88 -17.62 6.12 1.63
C SER A 88 -18.30 5.70 2.96
N PHE A 89 -17.55 4.97 3.82
CA PHE A 89 -18.10 4.51 5.09
C PHE A 89 -18.19 5.63 6.13
N ALA A 90 -17.27 6.59 6.15
CA ALA A 90 -17.39 7.78 6.99
C ALA A 90 -18.68 8.57 6.64
N SER A 91 -18.94 8.75 5.34
CA SER A 91 -20.16 9.38 4.86
C SER A 91 -21.42 8.56 5.22
N LEU A 92 -21.41 7.25 4.97
CA LEU A 92 -22.53 6.34 5.27
C LEU A 92 -22.88 6.38 6.76
N LEU A 93 -21.87 6.32 7.63
CA LEU A 93 -22.02 6.32 9.08
C LEU A 93 -22.21 7.72 9.67
N SER A 94 -22.12 8.78 8.84
CA SER A 94 -22.20 10.19 9.25
C SER A 94 -21.20 10.53 10.36
N VAL A 95 -19.93 10.19 10.15
CA VAL A 95 -18.82 10.42 11.09
C VAL A 95 -17.60 11.04 10.37
N SER A 96 -16.70 11.65 11.15
CA SER A 96 -15.38 12.04 10.66
C SER A 96 -14.46 10.81 10.50
N HIS A 97 -13.31 10.97 9.81
CA HIS A 97 -12.30 9.92 9.72
C HIS A 97 -11.71 9.51 11.07
N GLU A 98 -11.59 10.45 12.00
CA GLU A 98 -11.16 10.19 13.39
C GLU A 98 -12.20 9.32 14.11
N GLN A 99 -13.47 9.70 14.05
CA GLN A 99 -14.55 8.92 14.62
C GLN A 99 -14.72 7.54 13.96
N LEU A 100 -14.42 7.43 12.65
CA LEU A 100 -14.39 6.13 11.96
C LEU A 100 -13.29 5.23 12.52
N ALA A 101 -12.13 5.82 12.85
CA ALA A 101 -11.04 5.09 13.49
C ALA A 101 -11.44 4.60 14.88
N ASP A 102 -12.05 5.46 15.71
CA ASP A 102 -12.51 5.11 17.05
C ASP A 102 -13.54 3.96 17.00
N LEU A 103 -14.51 4.04 16.09
CA LEU A 103 -15.48 2.96 15.88
C LEU A 103 -14.79 1.65 15.48
N ALA A 104 -13.86 1.70 14.52
CA ALA A 104 -13.16 0.50 14.05
C ALA A 104 -12.28 -0.13 15.14
N LEU A 105 -11.64 0.68 15.99
CA LEU A 105 -10.83 0.19 17.11
C LEU A 105 -11.67 -0.37 18.26
N ALA A 106 -12.94 0.01 18.36
CA ALA A 106 -13.88 -0.53 19.34
C ALA A 106 -14.44 -1.91 18.95
N ALA A 107 -14.24 -2.35 17.70
CA ALA A 107 -14.62 -3.67 17.24
C ALA A 107 -13.43 -4.64 17.28
N ASP A 108 -13.73 -5.91 17.53
CA ASP A 108 -12.74 -6.98 17.44
C ASP A 108 -12.26 -7.20 15.99
N ALA A 109 -11.06 -7.77 15.85
CA ALA A 109 -10.53 -8.21 14.56
C ALA A 109 -11.51 -9.17 13.86
N GLY A 110 -11.71 -8.99 12.57
CA GLY A 110 -12.72 -9.74 11.80
C GLY A 110 -14.14 -9.21 11.91
N ALA A 111 -14.35 -8.05 12.57
CA ALA A 111 -15.61 -7.30 12.58
C ALA A 111 -16.84 -8.17 12.92
N GLY A 112 -16.68 -9.17 13.82
CA GLY A 112 -17.75 -10.11 14.18
C GLY A 112 -18.28 -10.93 13.00
N GLY A 113 -17.51 -11.10 11.92
CA GLY A 113 -17.90 -11.81 10.69
C GLY A 113 -18.54 -10.91 9.61
N ALA A 114 -18.67 -9.60 9.84
CA ALA A 114 -19.05 -8.66 8.79
C ALA A 114 -17.86 -8.43 7.84
N VAL A 115 -18.11 -8.48 6.54
CA VAL A 115 -17.08 -8.32 5.50
C VAL A 115 -17.50 -7.27 4.49
N VAL A 116 -16.59 -6.34 4.18
CA VAL A 116 -16.74 -5.41 3.06
C VAL A 116 -15.90 -5.88 1.90
N ILE A 117 -16.51 -6.10 0.75
CA ILE A 117 -15.82 -6.23 -0.55
C ILE A 117 -15.82 -4.84 -1.18
N PRO A 118 -14.67 -4.16 -1.29
CA PRO A 118 -14.61 -2.72 -1.55
C PRO A 118 -14.62 -2.34 -3.04
N TYR A 119 -15.12 -3.17 -3.94
CA TYR A 119 -15.04 -2.98 -5.40
C TYR A 119 -16.05 -1.96 -5.93
N PHE A 120 -16.07 -0.75 -5.36
CA PHE A 120 -17.10 0.26 -5.65
C PHE A 120 -17.08 0.78 -7.10
N GLU A 121 -15.93 0.78 -7.74
CA GLU A 121 -15.74 1.21 -9.13
C GLU A 121 -15.10 0.11 -10.00
N GLY A 122 -15.46 -1.15 -9.73
CA GLY A 122 -14.71 -2.29 -10.21
C GLY A 122 -13.43 -2.50 -9.42
N GLU A 123 -12.62 -3.47 -9.84
CA GLU A 123 -11.29 -3.69 -9.28
C GLU A 123 -10.30 -4.12 -10.36
N ARG A 124 -9.03 -3.74 -10.18
CA ARG A 124 -7.93 -4.08 -11.08
C ARG A 124 -7.21 -5.35 -10.65
N THR A 125 -7.07 -5.53 -9.34
CA THR A 125 -6.48 -6.73 -8.75
C THR A 125 -7.40 -7.25 -7.64
N PRO A 126 -8.15 -8.32 -7.93
CA PRO A 126 -8.27 -9.06 -9.20
C PRO A 126 -8.88 -8.23 -10.35
N ASN A 127 -8.71 -8.70 -11.61
CA ASN A 127 -9.24 -7.99 -12.78
C ASN A 127 -10.76 -8.20 -12.90
N LEU A 128 -11.52 -7.35 -12.23
CA LEU A 128 -12.99 -7.35 -12.14
C LEU A 128 -13.53 -5.94 -12.42
N PRO A 129 -13.43 -5.44 -13.67
CA PRO A 129 -13.74 -4.03 -13.99
C PRO A 129 -15.21 -3.65 -13.76
N ASP A 130 -16.12 -4.62 -13.80
CA ASP A 130 -17.57 -4.41 -13.65
C ASP A 130 -18.08 -4.78 -12.24
N ALA A 131 -17.18 -5.19 -11.33
CA ALA A 131 -17.55 -5.55 -9.96
C ALA A 131 -18.17 -4.36 -9.21
N LYS A 132 -18.96 -4.68 -8.19
CA LYS A 132 -19.59 -3.71 -7.30
C LYS A 132 -19.23 -4.04 -5.84
N GLY A 133 -19.11 -3.02 -5.02
CA GLY A 133 -18.91 -3.22 -3.59
C GLY A 133 -20.09 -3.96 -2.94
N ALA A 134 -19.78 -4.72 -1.90
CA ALA A 134 -20.78 -5.45 -1.12
C ALA A 134 -20.44 -5.48 0.36
N VAL A 135 -21.46 -5.59 1.20
CA VAL A 135 -21.33 -5.89 2.64
C VAL A 135 -22.00 -7.24 2.87
N LEU A 136 -21.28 -8.17 3.47
CA LEU A 136 -21.71 -9.56 3.67
C LEU A 136 -21.56 -9.98 5.12
N GLY A 137 -22.11 -11.14 5.47
CA GLY A 137 -21.97 -11.72 6.80
C GLY A 137 -22.74 -10.99 7.90
N LEU A 138 -23.64 -10.04 7.57
CA LEU A 138 -24.42 -9.31 8.57
C LEU A 138 -25.46 -10.19 9.24
N THR A 139 -25.55 -10.06 10.57
CA THR A 139 -26.56 -10.64 11.46
C THR A 139 -27.14 -9.54 12.34
N LEU A 140 -28.20 -9.84 13.09
CA LEU A 140 -28.74 -8.88 14.07
C LEU A 140 -27.75 -8.53 15.19
N GLN A 141 -26.76 -9.38 15.43
CA GLN A 141 -25.79 -9.20 16.51
C GLN A 141 -24.58 -8.36 16.07
N ASN A 142 -24.09 -8.54 14.83
CA ASN A 142 -22.89 -7.86 14.36
C ASN A 142 -23.17 -6.61 13.49
N ASN A 143 -24.43 -6.31 13.19
CA ASN A 143 -24.81 -5.12 12.43
C ASN A 143 -24.74 -3.87 13.33
N THR A 144 -23.53 -3.47 13.67
CA THR A 144 -23.20 -2.30 14.48
C THR A 144 -22.32 -1.34 13.70
N ARG A 145 -22.25 -0.07 14.14
CA ARG A 145 -21.40 0.94 13.50
C ARG A 145 -19.93 0.59 13.62
N GLU A 146 -19.53 0.02 14.74
CA GLU A 146 -18.17 -0.40 15.06
C GLU A 146 -17.73 -1.49 14.08
N ASN A 147 -18.52 -2.54 13.92
CA ASN A 147 -18.21 -3.63 13.00
C ASN A 147 -18.22 -3.19 11.54
N LEU A 148 -19.11 -2.29 11.13
CA LEU A 148 -19.11 -1.75 9.77
C LEU A 148 -17.88 -0.89 9.48
N ALA A 149 -17.45 -0.06 10.44
CA ALA A 149 -16.24 0.73 10.33
C ALA A 149 -14.99 -0.18 10.24
N ARG A 150 -14.94 -1.20 11.09
CA ARG A 150 -13.86 -2.20 11.09
C ARG A 150 -13.80 -2.98 9.78
N ALA A 151 -14.93 -3.53 9.33
CA ALA A 151 -15.03 -4.29 8.09
C ALA A 151 -14.64 -3.47 6.86
N ALA A 152 -14.93 -2.16 6.85
CA ALA A 152 -14.51 -1.27 5.76
C ALA A 152 -12.99 -1.13 5.68
N ILE A 153 -12.32 -0.93 6.82
CA ILE A 153 -10.85 -0.83 6.90
C ILE A 153 -10.22 -2.18 6.56
N GLU A 154 -10.71 -3.28 7.13
CA GLU A 154 -10.20 -4.63 6.84
C GLU A 154 -10.41 -5.01 5.37
N GLY A 155 -11.57 -4.74 4.79
CA GLY A 155 -11.85 -5.03 3.38
C GLY A 155 -10.91 -4.27 2.43
N MET A 156 -10.64 -2.99 2.70
CA MET A 156 -9.65 -2.20 1.98
C MET A 156 -8.26 -2.82 2.06
N LEU A 157 -7.82 -3.20 3.26
CA LEU A 157 -6.50 -3.81 3.49
C LEU A 157 -6.41 -5.22 2.90
N CYS A 158 -7.49 -6.01 2.91
CA CYS A 158 -7.53 -7.33 2.27
C CYS A 158 -7.30 -7.25 0.75
N GLY A 159 -7.89 -6.27 0.07
CA GLY A 159 -7.62 -6.05 -1.35
C GLY A 159 -6.14 -5.74 -1.63
N LEU A 160 -5.47 -5.01 -0.76
CA LEU A 160 -4.03 -4.76 -0.85
C LEU A 160 -3.19 -5.99 -0.44
N ALA A 161 -3.69 -6.79 0.49
CA ALA A 161 -3.06 -8.06 0.88
C ALA A 161 -3.10 -9.09 -0.26
N ASP A 162 -4.14 -9.09 -1.09
CA ASP A 162 -4.17 -9.88 -2.33
C ASP A 162 -3.02 -9.47 -3.26
N GLY A 163 -2.83 -8.17 -3.48
CA GLY A 163 -1.68 -7.64 -4.22
C GLY A 163 -0.34 -8.05 -3.61
N PHE A 164 -0.24 -8.02 -2.29
CA PHE A 164 0.95 -8.46 -1.57
C PHE A 164 1.18 -9.98 -1.72
N ALA A 165 0.12 -10.78 -1.66
CA ALA A 165 0.20 -12.24 -1.87
C ALA A 165 0.68 -12.57 -3.30
N VAL A 166 0.23 -11.81 -4.31
CA VAL A 166 0.74 -11.95 -5.69
C VAL A 166 2.24 -11.66 -5.75
N LEU A 167 2.74 -10.60 -5.13
CA LEU A 167 4.18 -10.34 -5.08
C LEU A 167 4.94 -11.48 -4.38
N LYS A 168 4.42 -12.00 -3.26
CA LYS A 168 5.00 -13.17 -2.57
C LYS A 168 5.07 -14.41 -3.46
N SER A 169 4.05 -14.68 -4.28
CA SER A 169 4.03 -15.82 -5.22
C SER A 169 5.12 -15.71 -6.29
N HIS A 170 5.58 -14.49 -6.58
CA HIS A 170 6.72 -14.23 -7.46
C HIS A 170 8.07 -14.12 -6.74
N GLY A 171 8.16 -14.64 -5.49
CA GLY A 171 9.40 -14.76 -4.75
C GLY A 171 9.82 -13.53 -3.94
N VAL A 172 8.93 -12.53 -3.79
CA VAL A 172 9.19 -11.37 -2.92
C VAL A 172 9.12 -11.83 -1.45
N ALA A 173 10.26 -11.81 -0.77
CA ALA A 173 10.35 -12.08 0.67
C ALA A 173 10.22 -10.77 1.44
N ALA A 174 9.06 -10.54 2.06
CA ALA A 174 8.83 -9.35 2.86
C ALA A 174 9.40 -9.51 4.27
N LYS A 175 10.16 -8.50 4.71
CA LYS A 175 10.63 -8.36 6.10
C LYS A 175 9.70 -7.45 6.89
N ARG A 176 9.23 -6.38 6.28
CA ARG A 176 8.32 -5.38 6.85
C ARG A 176 7.48 -4.72 5.76
N VAL A 177 6.41 -4.07 6.18
CA VAL A 177 5.61 -3.18 5.34
C VAL A 177 5.88 -1.73 5.72
N LEU A 178 6.22 -0.90 4.74
CA LEU A 178 6.20 0.55 4.87
C LEU A 178 4.82 1.05 4.41
N LEU A 179 4.03 1.55 5.34
CA LEU A 179 2.67 2.01 5.08
C LEU A 179 2.66 3.51 4.89
N ILE A 180 2.28 3.98 3.68
CA ILE A 180 2.29 5.39 3.31
C ILE A 180 0.96 5.85 2.70
N GLY A 181 0.84 7.14 2.45
CA GLY A 181 -0.38 7.77 1.92
C GLY A 181 -1.28 8.33 3.02
N GLY A 182 -2.28 9.11 2.63
CA GLY A 182 -3.09 9.85 3.59
C GLY A 182 -3.81 8.97 4.63
N ALA A 183 -4.27 7.79 4.23
CA ALA A 183 -4.96 6.86 5.14
C ALA A 183 -4.02 6.15 6.11
N ALA A 184 -2.70 6.13 5.87
CA ALA A 184 -1.72 5.52 6.76
C ALA A 184 -1.60 6.21 8.13
N ALA A 185 -2.01 7.48 8.22
CA ALA A 185 -2.05 8.21 9.50
C ALA A 185 -3.17 7.74 10.45
N ASN A 186 -4.16 6.99 9.94
CA ASN A 186 -5.29 6.53 10.73
C ASN A 186 -4.89 5.36 11.64
N PRO A 187 -5.06 5.44 12.98
CA PRO A 187 -4.59 4.41 13.90
C PRO A 187 -5.28 3.06 13.72
N ALA A 188 -6.56 3.04 13.30
CA ALA A 188 -7.24 1.78 13.03
C ALA A 188 -6.68 1.10 11.78
N VAL A 189 -6.27 1.88 10.77
CA VAL A 189 -5.60 1.33 9.58
C VAL A 189 -4.24 0.73 9.96
N GLN A 190 -3.46 1.39 10.84
CA GLN A 190 -2.15 0.91 11.28
C GLN A 190 -2.26 -0.44 12.00
N VAL A 191 -3.16 -0.54 12.97
CA VAL A 191 -3.42 -1.78 13.73
C VAL A 191 -3.93 -2.89 12.80
N SER A 192 -4.97 -2.59 11.99
CA SER A 192 -5.55 -3.57 11.08
C SER A 192 -4.54 -4.04 10.01
N ALA A 193 -3.63 -3.18 9.56
CA ALA A 193 -2.60 -3.55 8.61
C ALA A 193 -1.64 -4.62 9.17
N ALA A 194 -1.19 -4.48 10.42
CA ALA A 194 -0.36 -5.48 11.08
C ALA A 194 -1.08 -6.83 11.24
N GLN A 195 -2.41 -6.79 11.46
CA GLN A 195 -3.25 -7.98 11.58
C GLN A 195 -3.48 -8.67 10.23
N VAL A 196 -3.76 -7.90 9.18
CA VAL A 196 -4.06 -8.42 7.83
C VAL A 196 -2.80 -8.90 7.11
N PHE A 197 -1.71 -8.10 7.14
CA PHE A 197 -0.46 -8.47 6.44
C PHE A 197 0.38 -9.50 7.21
N GLY A 198 0.21 -9.58 8.53
CA GLY A 198 0.92 -10.53 9.40
C GLY A 198 2.44 -10.31 9.46
N VAL A 199 2.89 -9.09 9.21
CA VAL A 199 4.29 -8.64 9.31
C VAL A 199 4.34 -7.30 10.02
N ASP A 200 5.52 -6.91 10.48
CA ASP A 200 5.72 -5.58 11.09
C ASP A 200 5.35 -4.47 10.10
N VAL A 201 4.63 -3.47 10.58
CA VAL A 201 4.20 -2.30 9.80
C VAL A 201 4.86 -1.07 10.35
N GLU A 202 5.64 -0.40 9.52
CA GLU A 202 6.27 0.87 9.84
C GLU A 202 5.59 2.01 9.09
N ILE A 203 5.30 3.07 9.79
CA ILE A 203 4.64 4.26 9.27
C ILE A 203 5.67 5.39 9.27
N PRO A 204 6.26 5.73 8.11
CA PRO A 204 7.16 6.87 8.01
C PRO A 204 6.43 8.18 8.31
N ALA A 205 7.17 9.16 8.85
CA ALA A 205 6.64 10.51 9.06
C ALA A 205 6.11 11.08 7.75
N LEU A 206 5.01 11.83 7.81
CA LEU A 206 4.38 12.40 6.62
C LEU A 206 5.40 13.23 5.82
N GLY A 207 5.54 12.95 4.52
CA GLY A 207 6.52 13.60 3.66
C GLY A 207 6.23 13.42 2.18
N GLU A 208 6.97 14.18 1.37
CA GLU A 208 6.89 14.16 -0.09
C GLU A 208 7.93 13.19 -0.67
N TYR A 209 7.77 11.91 -0.42
CA TYR A 209 8.76 10.86 -0.73
C TYR A 209 9.16 10.80 -2.20
N VAL A 210 8.27 11.17 -3.13
CA VAL A 210 8.59 11.25 -4.56
C VAL A 210 9.60 12.37 -4.80
N ALA A 211 9.40 13.54 -4.19
CA ALA A 211 10.33 14.67 -4.28
C ALA A 211 11.66 14.35 -3.58
N ASP A 212 11.61 13.70 -2.41
CA ASP A 212 12.81 13.26 -1.69
C ASP A 212 13.63 12.27 -2.52
N GLY A 213 12.97 11.34 -3.22
CA GLY A 213 13.62 10.42 -4.14
C GLY A 213 14.29 11.13 -5.32
N ALA A 214 13.61 12.12 -5.90
CA ALA A 214 14.20 12.95 -6.96
C ALA A 214 15.42 13.75 -6.46
N ALA A 215 15.33 14.31 -5.25
CA ALA A 215 16.45 15.00 -4.61
C ALA A 215 17.65 14.07 -4.33
N ARG A 216 17.37 12.82 -3.89
CA ARG A 216 18.40 11.79 -3.71
C ARG A 216 19.10 11.43 -5.02
N GLN A 217 18.36 11.31 -6.12
CA GLN A 217 18.94 11.08 -7.45
C GLN A 217 19.85 12.24 -7.89
N ALA A 218 19.42 13.48 -7.70
CA ALA A 218 20.22 14.66 -8.02
C ALA A 218 21.50 14.72 -7.16
N CYS A 219 21.37 14.46 -5.85
CA CYS A 219 22.51 14.39 -4.95
C CYS A 219 23.51 13.31 -5.37
N TYR A 220 23.02 12.13 -5.74
CA TYR A 220 23.87 11.03 -6.20
C TYR A 220 24.65 11.40 -7.47
N ALA A 221 24.00 12.00 -8.47
CA ALA A 221 24.66 12.44 -9.68
C ALA A 221 25.73 13.50 -9.39
N LEU A 222 25.47 14.39 -8.43
CA LEU A 222 26.38 15.47 -8.06
C LEU A 222 27.61 14.98 -7.27
N THR A 223 27.40 14.07 -6.33
CA THR A 223 28.44 13.64 -5.37
C THR A 223 29.13 12.33 -5.74
N GLY A 224 28.57 11.57 -6.68
CA GLY A 224 29.04 10.23 -7.05
C GLY A 224 28.71 9.13 -6.03
N SER A 225 27.93 9.45 -5.00
CA SER A 225 27.51 8.48 -3.99
C SER A 225 26.04 8.69 -3.59
N ALA A 226 25.32 7.59 -3.36
CA ALA A 226 23.94 7.66 -2.90
C ALA A 226 23.88 8.29 -1.49
N PRO A 227 23.05 9.32 -1.25
CA PRO A 227 22.95 9.95 0.05
C PRO A 227 22.26 9.03 1.08
N ALA A 228 22.84 8.94 2.27
CA ALA A 228 22.30 8.19 3.41
C ALA A 228 21.42 9.12 4.29
N TRP A 229 20.38 9.69 3.72
CA TRP A 229 19.44 10.51 4.48
C TRP A 229 18.46 9.63 5.26
N PRO A 230 18.40 9.74 6.60
CA PRO A 230 17.49 8.94 7.40
C PRO A 230 16.02 9.32 7.09
N VAL A 231 15.15 8.33 7.16
CA VAL A 231 13.70 8.53 7.14
C VAL A 231 13.20 8.34 8.57
N GLU A 232 12.53 9.36 9.09
CA GLU A 232 11.92 9.29 10.41
C GLU A 232 10.68 8.40 10.37
N MET A 233 10.55 7.48 11.34
CA MET A 233 9.35 6.66 11.51
C MET A 233 8.44 7.32 12.54
N GLN A 234 7.21 7.62 12.16
CA GLN A 234 6.19 8.17 13.05
C GLN A 234 5.64 7.12 14.00
N ALA A 235 5.47 5.89 13.51
CA ALA A 235 4.97 4.77 14.28
C ALA A 235 5.52 3.44 13.76
N SER A 236 5.50 2.44 14.63
CA SER A 236 5.80 1.05 14.31
C SER A 236 4.77 0.17 15.02
N VAL A 237 4.15 -0.73 14.29
CA VAL A 237 3.18 -1.70 14.82
C VAL A 237 3.72 -3.08 14.54
N SER A 238 3.97 -3.85 15.59
CA SER A 238 4.46 -5.22 15.47
C SER A 238 3.39 -6.13 14.86
N ALA A 239 3.84 -7.15 14.15
CA ALA A 239 2.98 -8.17 13.59
C ALA A 239 2.06 -8.79 14.65
N ASP A 240 0.77 -8.83 14.32
CA ASP A 240 -0.28 -9.45 15.13
C ASP A 240 -1.23 -10.20 14.17
N PRO A 241 -0.80 -11.34 13.60
CA PRO A 241 -1.48 -11.96 12.48
C PRO A 241 -2.86 -12.53 12.86
N HIS A 242 -3.88 -12.08 12.14
CA HIS A 242 -5.26 -12.53 12.22
C HIS A 242 -5.69 -13.16 10.87
N PRO A 243 -5.26 -14.39 10.55
CA PRO A 243 -5.51 -15.02 9.24
C PRO A 243 -6.99 -15.23 8.94
N GLU A 244 -7.85 -15.26 9.96
CA GLU A 244 -9.30 -15.35 9.82
C GLU A 244 -9.90 -14.16 9.06
N ILE A 245 -9.26 -12.96 9.10
CA ILE A 245 -9.73 -11.78 8.36
C ILE A 245 -9.65 -12.03 6.86
N LEU A 246 -8.50 -12.50 6.36
CA LEU A 246 -8.34 -12.85 4.95
C LEU A 246 -9.19 -14.05 4.55
N GLN A 247 -9.33 -15.05 5.42
CA GLN A 247 -10.14 -16.23 5.13
C GLN A 247 -11.62 -15.86 4.92
N GLN A 248 -12.20 -15.06 5.81
CA GLN A 248 -13.58 -14.60 5.66
C GLN A 248 -13.75 -13.66 4.46
N TYR A 249 -12.77 -12.80 4.17
CA TYR A 249 -12.78 -11.93 2.99
C TYR A 249 -12.81 -12.73 1.69
N HIS A 250 -11.91 -13.72 1.54
CA HIS A 250 -11.87 -14.58 0.35
C HIS A 250 -13.12 -15.45 0.21
N ALA A 251 -13.68 -15.95 1.32
CA ALA A 251 -14.94 -16.69 1.28
C ALA A 251 -16.10 -15.79 0.80
N ALA A 252 -16.17 -14.56 1.28
CA ALA A 252 -17.17 -13.58 0.86
C ALA A 252 -16.98 -13.18 -0.61
N GLN A 253 -15.76 -12.88 -1.02
CA GLN A 253 -15.41 -12.55 -2.41
C GLN A 253 -15.81 -13.66 -3.36
N SER A 254 -15.44 -14.92 -3.06
CA SER A 254 -15.76 -16.09 -3.89
C SER A 254 -17.25 -16.38 -3.97
N SER A 255 -18.04 -15.97 -2.98
CA SER A 255 -19.51 -16.14 -3.00
C SER A 255 -20.21 -15.20 -3.98
N ILE A 256 -19.55 -14.09 -4.36
CA ILE A 256 -20.13 -13.09 -5.29
C ILE A 256 -19.44 -13.15 -6.64
N TYR A 257 -18.13 -13.25 -6.65
CA TYR A 257 -17.30 -13.24 -7.86
C TYR A 257 -16.67 -14.60 -8.05
N GLN A 258 -17.37 -15.48 -8.77
CA GLN A 258 -16.80 -16.75 -9.20
C GLN A 258 -15.77 -16.45 -10.29
N SER A 259 -14.52 -16.79 -10.04
CA SER A 259 -13.44 -16.74 -11.02
C SER A 259 -13.45 -17.96 -11.93
#